data_e6ad9aaaeaa6b9bed9254c6e24adb956
#
_entry.id   e6ad9aaaeaa6b9bed9254c6e24adb956
#
_cell.length_a   1.000
_cell.length_b   1.000
_cell.length_c   1.000
_cell.angle_alpha   90.00
_cell.angle_beta   90.00
_cell.angle_gamma   90.00
#
_symmetry.space_group_name_H-M   'P 1'
#
loop_
_entity.id
_entity.type
_entity.pdbx_description
1 polymer ?
#
loop_
_entity_poly.entity_id
_entity_poly.type
_entity_poly.pdbx_seq_one_letter_code
_entity_poly.pdbx_strand_id
1 'polypeptide(L)'
;MRRALLSGLLALLTAAAPAHASQLVTWTTTSRYVDPAQLDFNGPPRPKALRVNVLLPDGYTPSRRWPVLYLLHGHGDAYDSWADPKNGDVARVARGFPGVVVMPEGARGWYVNWWRGGRRAGPAWERYHLDELIPLVERRLPILRARRWHAIAGLSMGGEGALFYASQRPGYFGSAASFSGAISIQRPEWPSGFDTQGERHDDVFGDPDAQRFYWTGHNPTVLAANLRWTRLYVTVGDGVAKPSEAENVFGQAAELDLHQHAEDFTAAAREAGADVTYVPRDGIHDWPYWREHLAAAVRWGFFAPARESPSDWTYETVAAKGDAWGWRFEFQRRAPDEVITFSRHGGMLRGDGSGRVAIKPPHGRLFVVKLPFARRL
;
A
#
# COMPACT_ATOMS: atom_id res chain seq x y z
N MET A 1 17.78 -71.78 -31.57
CA MET A 1 17.96 -70.39 -32.05
C MET A 1 16.98 -69.48 -31.36
N ARG A 2 17.36 -68.77 -30.29
CA ARG A 2 16.54 -67.83 -29.55
C ARG A 2 16.93 -66.42 -29.99
N ARG A 3 16.00 -65.67 -30.57
CA ARG A 3 16.20 -64.25 -30.92
C ARG A 3 15.87 -63.38 -29.68
N ALA A 4 16.87 -62.67 -29.21
CA ALA A 4 16.68 -61.62 -28.19
C ALA A 4 16.20 -60.34 -28.88
N LEU A 5 15.06 -59.80 -28.41
CA LEU A 5 14.54 -58.48 -28.77
C LEU A 5 15.14 -57.48 -27.80
N LEU A 6 16.01 -56.59 -28.27
CA LEU A 6 16.44 -55.37 -27.54
C LEU A 6 15.35 -54.34 -27.72
N SER A 7 14.66 -53.99 -26.62
CA SER A 7 13.77 -52.82 -26.53
C SER A 7 14.62 -51.60 -26.13
N GLY A 8 14.89 -50.73 -27.08
CA GLY A 8 15.52 -49.46 -26.80
C GLY A 8 14.56 -48.48 -26.15
N LEU A 9 14.81 -48.11 -24.90
CA LEU A 9 14.10 -47.03 -24.18
C LEU A 9 14.61 -45.68 -24.67
N LEU A 10 13.81 -44.97 -25.47
CA LEU A 10 14.10 -43.61 -25.93
C LEU A 10 13.73 -42.64 -24.79
N ALA A 11 14.71 -42.19 -24.01
CA ALA A 11 14.51 -41.14 -23.02
C ALA A 11 14.34 -39.77 -23.73
N LEU A 12 13.13 -39.24 -23.76
CA LEU A 12 12.86 -37.89 -24.17
C LEU A 12 13.42 -36.93 -23.09
N LEU A 13 14.59 -36.39 -23.33
CA LEU A 13 15.11 -35.24 -22.64
C LEU A 13 14.27 -34.01 -23.05
N THR A 14 13.27 -33.65 -22.25
CA THR A 14 12.63 -32.34 -22.37
C THR A 14 13.63 -31.29 -21.90
N ALA A 15 14.28 -30.61 -22.86
CA ALA A 15 15.07 -29.44 -22.58
C ALA A 15 14.15 -28.39 -21.94
N ALA A 16 14.36 -28.10 -20.65
CA ALA A 16 13.69 -26.98 -20.00
C ALA A 16 14.15 -25.70 -20.74
N ALA A 17 13.19 -24.93 -21.25
CA ALA A 17 13.47 -23.62 -21.82
C ALA A 17 14.23 -22.80 -20.76
N PRO A 18 15.25 -22.02 -21.15
CA PRO A 18 15.99 -21.19 -20.21
C PRO A 18 15.01 -20.29 -19.46
N ALA A 19 15.04 -20.36 -18.13
CA ALA A 19 14.26 -19.47 -17.30
C ALA A 19 14.71 -18.02 -17.63
N HIS A 20 13.82 -17.22 -18.21
CA HIS A 20 14.10 -15.82 -18.46
C HIS A 20 14.36 -15.14 -17.12
N ALA A 21 15.46 -14.40 -17.01
CA ALA A 21 15.76 -13.56 -15.87
C ALA A 21 14.65 -12.51 -15.67
N SER A 22 14.53 -11.97 -14.46
CA SER A 22 13.59 -10.89 -14.17
C SER A 22 13.79 -9.70 -15.13
N GLN A 23 12.69 -9.09 -15.57
CA GLN A 23 12.70 -8.00 -16.53
C GLN A 23 12.05 -6.76 -15.95
N LEU A 24 12.76 -5.64 -15.97
CA LEU A 24 12.21 -4.33 -15.63
C LEU A 24 11.62 -3.66 -16.87
N VAL A 25 10.35 -3.26 -16.79
CA VAL A 25 9.65 -2.49 -17.83
C VAL A 25 9.08 -1.22 -17.24
N THR A 26 9.09 -0.12 -18.00
CA THR A 26 8.53 1.16 -17.56
C THR A 26 7.29 1.48 -18.40
N TRP A 27 6.20 1.81 -17.73
CA TRP A 27 4.98 2.32 -18.36
C TRP A 27 4.87 3.82 -18.13
N THR A 28 4.32 4.52 -19.12
CA THR A 28 3.75 5.86 -18.94
C THR A 28 2.24 5.71 -18.87
N THR A 29 1.64 6.38 -17.89
CA THR A 29 0.20 6.36 -17.65
C THR A 29 -0.37 7.77 -17.71
N THR A 30 -1.69 7.86 -17.78
CA THR A 30 -2.45 9.11 -17.65
C THR A 30 -3.43 8.97 -16.50
N SER A 31 -3.82 10.08 -15.92
CA SER A 31 -4.82 10.12 -14.83
C SER A 31 -5.75 11.29 -15.02
N ARG A 32 -7.01 11.11 -14.62
CA ARG A 32 -7.98 12.21 -14.46
C ARG A 32 -7.91 12.84 -13.06
N TYR A 33 -7.10 12.28 -12.17
CA TYR A 33 -7.00 12.65 -10.76
C TYR A 33 -5.70 13.37 -10.40
N VAL A 34 -4.66 13.17 -11.19
CA VAL A 34 -3.34 13.79 -10.99
C VAL A 34 -2.88 14.35 -12.32
N ASP A 35 -2.67 15.66 -12.36
CA ASP A 35 -2.08 16.32 -13.53
C ASP A 35 -0.55 16.19 -13.45
N PRO A 36 0.07 15.50 -14.43
CA PRO A 36 1.54 15.38 -14.47
C PRO A 36 2.29 16.72 -14.49
N ALA A 37 1.66 17.79 -15.01
CA ALA A 37 2.28 19.11 -15.02
C ALA A 37 2.52 19.70 -13.62
N GLN A 38 1.74 19.22 -12.64
CA GLN A 38 1.82 19.63 -11.23
C GLN A 38 2.77 18.77 -10.40
N LEU A 39 3.41 17.75 -10.99
CA LEU A 39 4.35 16.91 -10.26
C LEU A 39 5.56 17.73 -9.81
N ASP A 40 5.84 17.67 -8.54
CA ASP A 40 7.03 18.19 -7.92
C ASP A 40 7.91 17.05 -7.41
N PHE A 41 9.22 17.19 -7.60
CA PHE A 41 10.20 16.17 -7.22
C PHE A 41 11.37 16.85 -6.52
N ASN A 42 11.91 16.21 -5.51
CA ASN A 42 13.20 16.58 -4.97
C ASN A 42 14.31 16.15 -5.94
N GLY A 43 15.37 16.98 -6.05
CA GLY A 43 16.53 16.67 -6.88
C GLY A 43 16.45 17.19 -8.32
N PRO A 44 17.22 16.61 -9.26
CA PRO A 44 17.31 17.13 -10.62
C PRO A 44 15.96 17.05 -11.36
N PRO A 45 15.73 17.93 -12.34
CA PRO A 45 14.50 17.95 -13.11
C PRO A 45 14.18 16.58 -13.72
N ARG A 46 12.96 16.11 -13.52
CA ARG A 46 12.44 14.85 -14.11
C ARG A 46 11.33 15.14 -15.11
N PRO A 47 11.11 14.28 -16.10
CA PRO A 47 9.95 14.39 -16.96
C PRO A 47 8.67 14.36 -16.14
N LYS A 48 7.81 15.37 -16.31
CA LYS A 48 6.49 15.45 -15.66
C LYS A 48 5.54 14.45 -16.32
N ALA A 49 5.64 13.19 -15.92
CA ALA A 49 4.85 12.09 -16.43
C ALA A 49 4.58 11.07 -15.33
N LEU A 50 3.37 10.55 -15.27
CA LEU A 50 3.02 9.45 -14.39
C LEU A 50 3.64 8.17 -14.93
N ARG A 51 4.74 7.75 -14.35
CA ARG A 51 5.46 6.54 -14.70
C ARG A 51 5.25 5.43 -13.68
N VAL A 52 5.41 4.22 -14.14
CA VAL A 52 5.31 3.01 -13.33
C VAL A 52 6.39 2.04 -13.78
N ASN A 53 7.30 1.69 -12.90
CA ASN A 53 8.19 0.57 -13.13
C ASN A 53 7.51 -0.73 -12.72
N VAL A 54 7.69 -1.75 -13.53
CA VAL A 54 7.16 -3.10 -13.29
C VAL A 54 8.31 -4.09 -13.44
N LEU A 55 8.66 -4.77 -12.35
CA LEU A 55 9.60 -5.88 -12.37
C LEU A 55 8.81 -7.17 -12.55
N LEU A 56 8.96 -7.78 -13.71
CA LEU A 56 8.44 -9.11 -14.02
C LEU A 56 9.36 -10.16 -13.39
N PRO A 57 8.83 -11.18 -12.70
CA PRO A 57 9.65 -12.17 -11.99
C PRO A 57 10.41 -13.11 -12.94
N ASP A 58 11.38 -13.81 -12.40
CA ASP A 58 12.07 -14.87 -13.13
C ASP A 58 11.07 -15.88 -13.70
N GLY A 59 11.23 -16.25 -14.96
CA GLY A 59 10.32 -17.17 -15.65
C GLY A 59 8.93 -16.61 -15.95
N TYR A 60 8.76 -15.28 -15.95
CA TYR A 60 7.48 -14.66 -16.29
C TYR A 60 6.96 -15.13 -17.67
N THR A 61 5.68 -15.50 -17.70
CA THR A 61 4.95 -15.73 -18.96
C THR A 61 3.54 -15.14 -18.87
N PRO A 62 2.98 -14.63 -19.97
CA PRO A 62 1.62 -14.09 -19.98
C PRO A 62 0.52 -15.17 -19.89
N SER A 63 0.87 -16.44 -20.07
CA SER A 63 -0.04 -17.58 -19.96
C SER A 63 -0.31 -18.05 -18.53
N ARG A 64 0.57 -17.68 -17.59
CA ARG A 64 0.44 -17.97 -16.16
C ARG A 64 -0.01 -16.73 -15.39
N ARG A 65 -0.86 -16.93 -14.37
CA ARG A 65 -1.22 -15.82 -13.45
C ARG A 65 -0.20 -15.70 -12.32
N TRP A 66 0.05 -14.46 -11.91
CA TRP A 66 1.11 -14.10 -10.97
C TRP A 66 0.55 -13.32 -9.79
N PRO A 67 1.12 -13.48 -8.58
CA PRO A 67 0.91 -12.55 -7.49
C PRO A 67 1.45 -11.16 -7.82
N VAL A 68 1.00 -10.14 -7.10
CA VAL A 68 1.47 -8.76 -7.26
C VAL A 68 1.83 -8.12 -5.92
N LEU A 69 2.96 -7.42 -5.90
CA LEU A 69 3.39 -6.52 -4.84
C LEU A 69 3.41 -5.09 -5.41
N TYR A 70 2.64 -4.19 -4.84
CA TYR A 70 2.78 -2.76 -5.05
C TYR A 70 3.82 -2.23 -4.06
N LEU A 71 4.89 -1.60 -4.56
CA LEU A 71 6.03 -1.16 -3.77
C LEU A 71 6.20 0.36 -3.90
N LEU A 72 5.82 1.08 -2.85
CA LEU A 72 5.72 2.53 -2.81
C LEU A 72 7.03 3.17 -2.36
N HIS A 73 7.44 4.26 -3.01
CA HIS A 73 8.65 5.01 -2.68
C HIS A 73 8.40 6.04 -1.57
N GLY A 74 9.46 6.63 -1.02
CA GLY A 74 9.43 7.65 0.02
C GLY A 74 9.26 9.07 -0.51
N HIS A 75 9.17 10.02 0.41
CA HIS A 75 9.15 11.44 0.09
C HIS A 75 10.45 11.86 -0.59
N GLY A 76 10.34 12.59 -1.70
CA GLY A 76 11.51 13.00 -2.48
C GLY A 76 12.05 11.97 -3.49
N ASP A 77 11.59 10.75 -3.40
CA ASP A 77 11.86 9.67 -4.36
C ASP A 77 10.90 9.71 -5.57
N ALA A 78 10.96 8.67 -6.42
CA ALA A 78 10.10 8.53 -7.58
C ALA A 78 9.90 7.04 -7.95
N TYR A 79 9.11 6.78 -8.98
CA TYR A 79 8.80 5.44 -9.52
C TYR A 79 10.02 4.54 -9.78
N ASP A 80 11.21 5.13 -9.98
CA ASP A 80 12.45 4.40 -10.31
C ASP A 80 13.38 4.19 -9.11
N SER A 81 13.12 4.82 -7.96
CA SER A 81 14.02 4.77 -6.79
C SER A 81 14.23 3.34 -6.27
N TRP A 82 13.18 2.53 -6.21
CA TRP A 82 13.33 1.12 -5.84
C TRP A 82 14.11 0.28 -6.87
N ALA A 83 14.07 0.69 -8.14
CA ALA A 83 14.77 -0.02 -9.22
C ALA A 83 16.23 0.44 -9.38
N ASP A 84 16.59 1.62 -8.91
CA ASP A 84 17.94 2.15 -8.98
C ASP A 84 18.90 1.28 -8.13
N PRO A 85 20.00 0.75 -8.72
CA PRO A 85 21.00 -0.04 -8.00
C PRO A 85 21.69 0.69 -6.83
N LYS A 86 21.73 2.02 -6.87
CA LYS A 86 22.29 2.84 -5.77
C LYS A 86 21.32 2.95 -4.59
N ASN A 87 20.02 2.87 -4.86
CA ASN A 87 18.95 3.00 -3.89
C ASN A 87 18.35 1.63 -3.52
N GLY A 88 17.21 1.27 -4.10
CA GLY A 88 16.45 0.06 -3.74
C GLY A 88 17.04 -1.24 -4.26
N ASP A 89 17.62 -1.24 -5.46
CA ASP A 89 18.21 -2.41 -6.13
C ASP A 89 17.27 -3.63 -6.11
N VAL A 90 15.98 -3.37 -6.35
CA VAL A 90 14.91 -4.36 -6.16
C VAL A 90 15.11 -5.63 -6.97
N ALA A 91 15.73 -5.53 -8.15
CA ALA A 91 16.02 -6.71 -8.98
C ALA A 91 16.97 -7.69 -8.28
N ARG A 92 17.92 -7.19 -7.50
CA ARG A 92 18.81 -8.01 -6.67
C ARG A 92 18.16 -8.43 -5.37
N VAL A 93 17.54 -7.48 -4.66
CA VAL A 93 16.94 -7.69 -3.33
C VAL A 93 15.77 -8.67 -3.39
N ALA A 94 14.93 -8.57 -4.43
CA ALA A 94 13.79 -9.44 -4.65
C ALA A 94 14.09 -10.60 -5.64
N ARG A 95 15.35 -10.99 -5.80
CA ARG A 95 15.69 -12.14 -6.67
C ARG A 95 14.97 -13.39 -6.20
N GLY A 96 14.30 -14.07 -7.15
CA GLY A 96 13.49 -15.26 -6.86
C GLY A 96 12.14 -14.95 -6.22
N PHE A 97 11.77 -13.67 -6.08
CA PHE A 97 10.45 -13.29 -5.61
C PHE A 97 9.37 -13.79 -6.58
N PRO A 98 8.33 -14.51 -6.10
CA PRO A 98 7.43 -15.26 -6.98
C PRO A 98 6.31 -14.40 -7.59
N GLY A 99 6.43 -13.08 -7.59
CA GLY A 99 5.38 -12.15 -8.00
C GLY A 99 5.90 -10.99 -8.84
N VAL A 100 4.97 -10.31 -9.51
CA VAL A 100 5.22 -9.03 -10.17
C VAL A 100 5.40 -7.95 -9.11
N VAL A 101 6.38 -7.05 -9.26
CA VAL A 101 6.54 -5.87 -8.41
C VAL A 101 6.18 -4.62 -9.20
N VAL A 102 5.22 -3.84 -8.74
CA VAL A 102 4.72 -2.61 -9.37
C VAL A 102 5.17 -1.42 -8.52
N MET A 103 5.96 -0.54 -9.09
CA MET A 103 6.55 0.64 -8.45
C MET A 103 6.00 1.91 -9.13
N PRO A 104 4.91 2.47 -8.62
CA PRO A 104 4.28 3.64 -9.23
C PRO A 104 4.95 4.94 -8.81
N GLU A 105 4.74 5.97 -9.65
CA GLU A 105 4.98 7.35 -9.27
C GLU A 105 3.99 7.81 -8.21
N GLY A 106 4.48 8.43 -7.16
CA GLY A 106 3.73 9.05 -6.08
C GLY A 106 4.15 10.49 -5.82
N ALA A 107 5.24 10.95 -6.47
CA ALA A 107 5.87 12.25 -6.24
C ALA A 107 5.98 12.56 -4.72
N ARG A 108 5.66 13.79 -4.34
CA ARG A 108 5.57 14.21 -2.93
C ARG A 108 4.11 14.18 -2.44
N GLY A 109 3.32 13.23 -2.96
CA GLY A 109 1.85 13.23 -2.87
C GLY A 109 1.25 12.62 -1.61
N TRP A 110 2.07 12.06 -0.70
CA TRP A 110 1.63 11.42 0.53
C TRP A 110 0.57 10.33 0.33
N TYR A 111 0.44 9.83 -0.89
CA TYR A 111 -0.50 8.77 -1.26
C TYR A 111 -1.95 9.03 -0.87
N VAL A 112 -2.33 10.30 -0.57
CA VAL A 112 -3.67 10.71 -0.20
C VAL A 112 -4.29 11.64 -1.26
N ASN A 113 -5.60 11.83 -1.18
CA ASN A 113 -6.25 12.88 -1.96
C ASN A 113 -6.08 14.20 -1.20
N TRP A 114 -5.35 15.16 -1.75
CA TRP A 114 -5.05 16.39 -1.06
C TRP A 114 -6.31 17.19 -0.73
N TRP A 115 -6.35 17.77 0.47
CA TRP A 115 -7.44 18.62 0.90
C TRP A 115 -7.50 19.95 0.14
N ARG A 116 -6.44 20.72 0.09
CA ARG A 116 -6.20 21.99 -0.61
C ARG A 116 -7.43 22.93 -0.59
N GLY A 117 -7.95 23.19 0.60
CA GLY A 117 -9.17 24.00 0.79
C GLY A 117 -10.47 23.31 0.40
N GLY A 118 -10.43 22.01 0.14
CA GLY A 118 -11.59 21.16 -0.18
C GLY A 118 -11.22 19.95 -1.04
N ARG A 119 -11.89 18.83 -0.82
CA ARG A 119 -11.60 17.50 -1.36
C ARG A 119 -11.47 17.35 -2.89
N ARG A 120 -11.63 18.41 -3.67
CA ARG A 120 -11.56 18.36 -5.13
C ARG A 120 -10.53 19.30 -5.74
N ALA A 121 -9.83 20.04 -4.89
CA ALA A 121 -8.94 21.12 -5.34
C ALA A 121 -7.48 20.68 -5.53
N GLY A 122 -7.07 19.55 -4.94
CA GLY A 122 -5.71 19.03 -5.02
C GLY A 122 -5.57 17.77 -5.87
N PRO A 123 -4.34 17.29 -6.07
CA PRO A 123 -4.09 16.00 -6.69
C PRO A 123 -4.72 14.90 -5.83
N ALA A 124 -5.34 13.90 -6.49
CA ALA A 124 -6.02 12.83 -5.79
C ALA A 124 -5.26 11.51 -5.99
N TRP A 125 -4.14 11.37 -5.29
CA TRP A 125 -3.20 10.24 -5.42
C TRP A 125 -3.81 8.90 -5.04
N GLU A 126 -4.58 8.85 -3.96
CA GLU A 126 -5.31 7.63 -3.58
C GLU A 126 -6.20 7.15 -4.73
N ARG A 127 -6.96 8.07 -5.35
CA ARG A 127 -7.84 7.71 -6.46
C ARG A 127 -7.07 7.30 -7.69
N TYR A 128 -5.95 7.94 -7.99
CA TYR A 128 -5.10 7.52 -9.10
C TYR A 128 -4.61 6.08 -8.89
N HIS A 129 -4.07 5.78 -7.72
CA HIS A 129 -3.50 4.46 -7.46
C HIS A 129 -4.58 3.38 -7.34
N LEU A 130 -5.63 3.62 -6.55
CA LEU A 130 -6.65 2.59 -6.25
C LEU A 130 -7.70 2.45 -7.36
N ASP A 131 -8.11 3.55 -8.01
CA ASP A 131 -9.21 3.52 -8.98
C ASP A 131 -8.74 3.45 -10.44
N GLU A 132 -7.49 3.81 -10.76
CA GLU A 132 -6.95 3.79 -12.13
C GLU A 132 -5.79 2.83 -12.29
N LEU A 133 -4.75 2.92 -11.45
CA LEU A 133 -3.54 2.13 -11.61
C LEU A 133 -3.75 0.64 -11.32
N ILE A 134 -4.37 0.29 -10.20
CA ILE A 134 -4.66 -1.12 -9.87
C ILE A 134 -5.46 -1.79 -10.99
N PRO A 135 -6.59 -1.23 -11.47
CA PRO A 135 -7.30 -1.80 -12.60
C PRO A 135 -6.47 -1.84 -13.90
N LEU A 136 -5.56 -0.89 -14.12
CA LEU A 136 -4.66 -0.91 -15.28
C LEU A 136 -3.68 -2.09 -15.21
N VAL A 137 -3.08 -2.33 -14.04
CA VAL A 137 -2.18 -3.46 -13.79
C VAL A 137 -2.90 -4.79 -14.06
N GLU A 138 -4.10 -4.96 -13.52
CA GLU A 138 -4.90 -6.17 -13.71
C GLU A 138 -5.38 -6.41 -15.15
N ARG A 139 -5.53 -5.34 -15.94
CA ARG A 139 -5.82 -5.46 -17.39
C ARG A 139 -4.59 -5.80 -18.22
N ARG A 140 -3.43 -5.30 -17.85
CA ARG A 140 -2.19 -5.48 -18.63
C ARG A 140 -1.43 -6.76 -18.27
N LEU A 141 -1.58 -7.23 -17.04
CA LEU A 141 -0.85 -8.39 -16.51
C LEU A 141 -1.82 -9.46 -16.01
N PRO A 142 -1.46 -10.73 -16.18
CA PRO A 142 -2.25 -11.86 -15.69
C PRO A 142 -2.09 -12.03 -14.17
N ILE A 143 -2.75 -11.17 -13.40
CA ILE A 143 -2.68 -11.20 -11.93
C ILE A 143 -3.66 -12.24 -11.35
N LEU A 144 -3.24 -12.95 -10.30
CA LEU A 144 -4.08 -13.83 -9.50
C LEU A 144 -5.13 -13.01 -8.75
N ARG A 145 -6.37 -13.53 -8.66
CA ARG A 145 -7.52 -12.75 -8.16
C ARG A 145 -7.75 -12.85 -6.66
N ALA A 146 -7.29 -13.93 -6.00
CA ALA A 146 -7.52 -14.08 -4.58
C ALA A 146 -6.70 -13.05 -3.78
N ARG A 147 -7.30 -12.51 -2.74
CA ARG A 147 -6.77 -11.45 -1.89
C ARG A 147 -5.34 -11.71 -1.41
N ARG A 148 -5.04 -12.93 -1.00
CA ARG A 148 -3.70 -13.34 -0.54
C ARG A 148 -2.58 -13.09 -1.56
N TRP A 149 -2.90 -12.93 -2.83
CA TRP A 149 -1.94 -12.70 -3.92
C TRP A 149 -1.70 -11.24 -4.23
N HIS A 150 -2.36 -10.34 -3.49
CA HIS A 150 -2.17 -8.90 -3.59
C HIS A 150 -1.50 -8.39 -2.33
N ALA A 151 -0.31 -7.86 -2.49
CA ALA A 151 0.49 -7.29 -1.41
C ALA A 151 0.81 -5.82 -1.70
N ILE A 152 1.04 -5.04 -0.65
CA ILE A 152 1.51 -3.68 -0.74
C ILE A 152 2.60 -3.43 0.30
N ALA A 153 3.62 -2.67 -0.06
CA ALA A 153 4.69 -2.28 0.85
C ALA A 153 5.23 -0.91 0.46
N GLY A 154 5.92 -0.26 1.36
CA GLY A 154 6.61 0.99 1.03
C GLY A 154 7.51 1.47 2.17
N LEU A 155 8.34 2.46 1.86
CA LEU A 155 9.23 3.11 2.81
C LEU A 155 8.76 4.52 3.15
N SER A 156 8.96 4.98 4.38
CA SER A 156 8.70 6.36 4.80
C SER A 156 7.27 6.81 4.45
N MET A 157 7.09 7.86 3.65
CA MET A 157 5.81 8.26 3.04
C MET A 157 5.10 7.06 2.37
N GLY A 158 5.84 6.20 1.65
CA GLY A 158 5.27 5.01 1.02
C GLY A 158 4.87 3.92 2.01
N GLY A 159 5.47 3.89 3.21
CA GLY A 159 5.07 3.03 4.32
C GLY A 159 3.71 3.43 4.89
N GLU A 160 3.47 4.74 5.02
CA GLU A 160 2.15 5.30 5.31
C GLU A 160 1.15 4.90 4.22
N GLY A 161 1.45 5.24 2.96
CA GLY A 161 0.58 4.93 1.83
C GLY A 161 0.23 3.45 1.71
N ALA A 162 1.17 2.55 2.03
CA ALA A 162 0.93 1.11 1.98
C ALA A 162 -0.11 0.65 3.01
N LEU A 163 0.02 1.09 4.27
CA LEU A 163 -0.94 0.74 5.32
C LEU A 163 -2.27 1.47 5.13
N PHE A 164 -2.24 2.73 4.71
CA PHE A 164 -3.44 3.49 4.39
C PHE A 164 -4.23 2.82 3.24
N TYR A 165 -3.60 2.50 2.12
CA TYR A 165 -4.30 1.82 1.01
C TYR A 165 -4.84 0.45 1.39
N ALA A 166 -4.09 -0.32 2.17
CA ALA A 166 -4.58 -1.59 2.69
C ALA A 166 -5.82 -1.39 3.58
N SER A 167 -5.86 -0.33 4.40
CA SER A 167 -7.03 0.01 5.22
C SER A 167 -8.23 0.46 4.39
N GLN A 168 -8.01 1.16 3.26
CA GLN A 168 -9.08 1.62 2.37
C GLN A 168 -9.60 0.52 1.43
N ARG A 169 -8.83 -0.54 1.21
CA ARG A 169 -9.20 -1.71 0.39
C ARG A 169 -8.95 -3.03 1.15
N PRO A 170 -9.55 -3.23 2.34
CA PRO A 170 -9.25 -4.40 3.17
C PRO A 170 -9.60 -5.72 2.49
N GLY A 171 -10.56 -5.71 1.56
CA GLY A 171 -10.92 -6.88 0.74
C GLY A 171 -9.98 -7.15 -0.44
N TYR A 172 -9.00 -6.30 -0.71
CA TYR A 172 -8.08 -6.43 -1.84
C TYR A 172 -6.68 -6.90 -1.42
N PHE A 173 -6.07 -6.27 -0.40
CA PHE A 173 -4.71 -6.59 0.03
C PHE A 173 -4.69 -7.68 1.11
N GLY A 174 -4.04 -8.81 0.84
CA GLY A 174 -3.83 -9.91 1.79
C GLY A 174 -2.73 -9.63 2.80
N SER A 175 -1.75 -8.81 2.40
CA SER A 175 -0.66 -8.37 3.26
C SER A 175 -0.25 -6.94 2.96
N ALA A 176 0.26 -6.26 3.98
CA ALA A 176 0.82 -4.93 3.87
C ALA A 176 2.09 -4.80 4.72
N ALA A 177 3.08 -4.06 4.23
CA ALA A 177 4.32 -3.82 4.97
C ALA A 177 4.71 -2.35 4.96
N SER A 178 5.23 -1.89 6.10
CA SER A 178 5.76 -0.53 6.29
C SER A 178 7.22 -0.60 6.73
N PHE A 179 8.07 0.13 6.02
CA PHE A 179 9.50 0.26 6.31
C PHE A 179 9.75 1.71 6.73
N SER A 180 10.04 1.94 8.02
CA SER A 180 10.23 3.29 8.56
C SER A 180 9.12 4.25 8.15
N GLY A 181 7.85 3.82 8.24
CA GLY A 181 6.71 4.56 7.70
C GLY A 181 6.16 5.62 8.66
N ALA A 182 5.65 6.73 8.08
CA ALA A 182 4.94 7.79 8.78
C ALA A 182 3.50 7.36 9.12
N ILE A 183 3.33 6.36 9.96
CA ILE A 183 2.07 5.61 10.13
C ILE A 183 1.22 6.03 11.33
N SER A 184 1.60 7.11 12.04
CA SER A 184 0.87 7.75 13.14
C SER A 184 0.88 9.27 12.99
N ILE A 185 0.31 9.79 11.89
CA ILE A 185 0.43 11.20 11.45
C ILE A 185 -0.30 12.24 12.32
N GLN A 186 -1.05 11.83 13.33
CA GLN A 186 -1.72 12.75 14.26
C GLN A 186 -0.93 13.01 15.56
N ARG A 187 0.36 12.70 15.57
CA ARG A 187 1.25 13.13 16.64
C ARG A 187 1.38 14.67 16.61
N PRO A 188 1.49 15.34 17.77
CA PRO A 188 1.44 16.81 17.83
C PRO A 188 2.48 17.54 16.97
N GLU A 189 3.65 16.94 16.77
CA GLU A 189 4.76 17.48 15.99
C GLU A 189 4.58 17.38 14.47
N TRP A 190 3.70 16.51 14.01
CA TRP A 190 3.63 16.14 12.59
C TRP A 190 3.07 17.21 11.65
N PRO A 191 2.11 18.08 12.01
CA PRO A 191 1.73 19.17 11.12
C PRO A 191 2.94 20.04 10.72
N SER A 192 3.80 20.41 11.67
CA SER A 192 5.03 21.13 11.34
C SER A 192 6.09 20.29 10.62
N GLY A 193 6.06 18.95 10.80
CA GLY A 193 6.89 18.01 10.07
C GLY A 193 6.66 18.06 8.57
N PHE A 194 5.41 18.13 8.12
CA PHE A 194 5.07 18.32 6.69
C PHE A 194 5.63 19.63 6.15
N ASP A 195 5.46 20.73 6.89
CA ASP A 195 5.91 22.06 6.46
C ASP A 195 7.44 22.11 6.30
N THR A 196 8.18 21.43 7.16
CA THR A 196 9.65 21.34 7.05
C THR A 196 10.12 20.53 5.84
N GLN A 197 9.29 19.67 5.31
CA GLN A 197 9.57 18.89 4.10
C GLN A 197 9.13 19.62 2.82
N GLY A 198 8.50 20.78 2.94
CA GLY A 198 8.15 21.68 1.84
C GLY A 198 6.73 21.49 1.29
N GLU A 199 5.91 20.64 1.88
CA GLU A 199 4.46 20.63 1.68
C GLU A 199 3.78 21.33 2.84
N ARG A 200 2.79 22.15 2.51
CA ARG A 200 1.91 22.69 3.55
C ARG A 200 0.95 21.60 4.02
N HIS A 201 0.96 21.29 5.31
CA HIS A 201 0.00 20.31 5.87
C HIS A 201 -1.45 20.70 5.55
N ASP A 202 -1.78 22.01 5.51
CA ASP A 202 -3.10 22.50 5.11
C ASP A 202 -3.51 22.09 3.70
N ASP A 203 -2.54 22.00 2.78
CA ASP A 203 -2.80 21.55 1.40
C ASP A 203 -3.04 20.05 1.34
N VAL A 204 -2.31 19.26 2.15
CA VAL A 204 -2.39 17.80 2.13
C VAL A 204 -3.60 17.29 2.90
N PHE A 205 -3.74 17.67 4.17
CA PHE A 205 -4.77 17.14 5.08
C PHE A 205 -5.74 18.20 5.61
N GLY A 206 -5.48 19.49 5.37
CA GLY A 206 -6.22 20.61 5.98
C GLY A 206 -5.72 20.96 7.37
N ASP A 207 -6.28 22.01 7.95
CA ASP A 207 -5.98 22.43 9.32
C ASP A 207 -6.25 21.28 10.32
N PRO A 208 -5.30 20.94 11.22
CA PRO A 208 -5.40 19.79 12.10
C PRO A 208 -6.61 19.78 13.04
N ASP A 209 -7.10 20.96 13.43
CA ASP A 209 -8.28 21.08 14.29
C ASP A 209 -9.57 21.11 13.49
N ALA A 210 -9.66 21.99 12.49
CA ALA A 210 -10.86 22.17 11.68
C ALA A 210 -11.15 20.95 10.76
N GLN A 211 -10.11 20.29 10.24
CA GLN A 211 -10.21 19.10 9.42
C GLN A 211 -9.69 17.84 10.14
N ARG A 212 -9.82 17.80 11.46
CA ARG A 212 -9.39 16.66 12.27
C ARG A 212 -9.91 15.32 11.74
N PHE A 213 -11.15 15.29 11.26
CA PHE A 213 -11.74 14.10 10.67
C PHE A 213 -10.96 13.60 9.43
N TYR A 214 -10.38 14.52 8.65
CA TYR A 214 -9.63 14.18 7.46
C TYR A 214 -8.27 13.57 7.84
N TRP A 215 -7.57 14.17 8.80
CA TRP A 215 -6.38 13.58 9.41
C TRP A 215 -6.66 12.18 9.99
N THR A 216 -7.73 12.04 10.75
CA THR A 216 -8.16 10.77 11.36
C THR A 216 -8.43 9.70 10.30
N GLY A 217 -9.15 10.07 9.24
CA GLY A 217 -9.52 9.15 8.15
C GLY A 217 -8.39 8.78 7.20
N HIS A 218 -7.17 9.36 7.38
CA HIS A 218 -5.97 9.03 6.62
C HIS A 218 -4.82 8.55 7.52
N ASN A 219 -5.05 8.37 8.82
CA ASN A 219 -4.05 7.91 9.77
C ASN A 219 -4.12 6.38 9.92
N PRO A 220 -3.12 5.61 9.43
CA PRO A 220 -3.11 4.15 9.56
C PRO A 220 -3.28 3.64 10.99
N THR A 221 -2.72 4.34 11.99
CA THR A 221 -2.86 3.96 13.41
C THR A 221 -4.31 4.01 13.87
N VAL A 222 -5.07 5.03 13.49
CA VAL A 222 -6.49 5.12 13.82
C VAL A 222 -7.31 4.09 13.04
N LEU A 223 -6.97 3.87 11.77
CA LEU A 223 -7.65 2.94 10.88
C LEU A 223 -7.23 1.46 11.09
N ALA A 224 -6.52 1.14 12.16
CA ALA A 224 -6.00 -0.21 12.41
C ALA A 224 -7.09 -1.29 12.42
N ALA A 225 -8.32 -0.96 12.83
CA ALA A 225 -9.46 -1.88 12.79
C ALA A 225 -9.82 -2.38 11.38
N ASN A 226 -9.60 -1.55 10.35
CA ASN A 226 -9.79 -1.93 8.95
C ASN A 226 -8.80 -3.03 8.52
N LEU A 227 -7.64 -3.12 9.18
CA LEU A 227 -6.53 -4.01 8.87
C LEU A 227 -6.58 -5.34 9.64
N ARG A 228 -7.58 -5.55 10.50
CA ARG A 228 -7.71 -6.75 11.36
C ARG A 228 -7.44 -8.07 10.63
N TRP A 229 -7.82 -8.20 9.39
CA TRP A 229 -7.68 -9.42 8.61
C TRP A 229 -6.54 -9.36 7.56
N THR A 230 -5.73 -8.31 7.60
CA THR A 230 -4.55 -8.13 6.76
C THR A 230 -3.32 -8.59 7.54
N ARG A 231 -2.46 -9.38 6.93
CA ARG A 231 -1.14 -9.71 7.50
C ARG A 231 -0.25 -8.50 7.40
N LEU A 232 0.31 -8.07 8.52
CA LEU A 232 1.08 -6.84 8.62
C LEU A 232 2.54 -7.14 8.96
N TYR A 233 3.46 -6.45 8.28
CA TYR A 233 4.88 -6.44 8.60
C TYR A 233 5.34 -5.00 8.79
N VAL A 234 5.83 -4.67 9.98
CA VAL A 234 6.30 -3.32 10.32
C VAL A 234 7.74 -3.43 10.78
N THR A 235 8.62 -2.63 10.20
CA THR A 235 10.03 -2.56 10.57
C THR A 235 10.52 -1.13 10.50
N VAL A 236 11.39 -0.76 11.41
CA VAL A 236 11.93 0.59 11.60
C VAL A 236 13.28 0.47 12.29
N GLY A 237 14.18 1.42 12.05
CA GLY A 237 15.44 1.54 12.76
C GLY A 237 15.27 2.16 14.14
N ASP A 238 16.38 2.26 14.87
CA ASP A 238 16.45 2.88 16.19
C ASP A 238 17.01 4.32 16.16
N GLY A 239 17.32 4.85 14.97
CA GLY A 239 17.93 6.16 14.77
C GLY A 239 19.43 6.21 15.09
N VAL A 240 20.06 5.08 15.43
CA VAL A 240 21.48 5.04 15.77
C VAL A 240 22.33 4.86 14.50
N ALA A 241 23.12 5.86 14.18
CA ALA A 241 24.02 5.85 13.03
C ALA A 241 25.29 5.05 13.31
N LYS A 242 25.80 4.34 12.31
CA LYS A 242 27.17 3.83 12.32
C LYS A 242 28.15 5.00 12.23
N PRO A 243 29.42 4.84 12.64
CA PRO A 243 30.43 5.92 12.55
C PRO A 243 30.56 6.54 11.15
N SER A 244 30.39 5.75 10.09
CA SER A 244 30.43 6.21 8.69
C SER A 244 29.19 7.00 8.26
N GLU A 245 28.15 7.02 9.06
CA GLU A 245 26.83 7.64 8.78
C GLU A 245 26.55 8.79 9.76
N ALA A 246 27.50 9.11 10.66
CA ALA A 246 27.29 10.10 11.74
C ALA A 246 26.89 11.50 11.26
N GLU A 247 27.24 11.87 10.02
CA GLU A 247 26.86 13.15 9.42
C GLU A 247 25.41 13.18 8.91
N ASN A 248 24.73 12.02 8.78
CA ASN A 248 23.33 11.97 8.39
C ASN A 248 22.41 12.23 9.59
N VAL A 249 22.48 13.44 10.15
CA VAL A 249 21.70 13.85 11.32
C VAL A 249 20.19 13.80 11.03
N PHE A 250 19.78 14.16 9.81
CA PHE A 250 18.38 14.09 9.42
C PHE A 250 17.89 12.63 9.44
N GLY A 251 18.65 11.71 8.88
CA GLY A 251 18.28 10.29 8.88
C GLY A 251 18.17 9.69 10.29
N GLN A 252 19.03 10.14 11.23
CA GLN A 252 18.96 9.73 12.63
C GLN A 252 17.66 10.23 13.29
N ALA A 253 17.41 11.53 13.19
CA ALA A 253 16.25 12.18 13.83
C ALA A 253 14.92 11.67 13.25
N ALA A 254 14.83 11.52 11.92
CA ALA A 254 13.64 11.00 11.26
C ALA A 254 13.34 9.56 11.67
N GLU A 255 14.37 8.70 11.70
CA GLU A 255 14.15 7.29 12.07
C GLU A 255 13.74 7.13 13.53
N LEU A 256 14.32 7.93 14.44
CA LEU A 256 13.94 7.93 15.85
C LEU A 256 12.47 8.34 16.06
N ASP A 257 11.99 9.35 15.33
CA ASP A 257 10.59 9.76 15.36
C ASP A 257 9.68 8.68 14.77
N LEU A 258 10.02 8.13 13.61
CA LEU A 258 9.25 7.07 12.96
C LEU A 258 9.25 5.75 13.72
N HIS A 259 10.22 5.54 14.62
CA HIS A 259 10.19 4.43 15.57
C HIS A 259 8.96 4.51 16.47
N GLN A 260 8.66 5.71 16.99
CA GLN A 260 7.46 5.94 17.80
C GLN A 260 6.17 5.73 16.99
N HIS A 261 6.14 6.10 15.71
CA HIS A 261 5.01 5.81 14.82
C HIS A 261 4.79 4.30 14.67
N ALA A 262 5.87 3.54 14.54
CA ALA A 262 5.78 2.09 14.41
C ALA A 262 5.27 1.42 15.69
N GLU A 263 5.65 1.92 16.87
CA GLU A 263 5.15 1.44 18.15
C GLU A 263 3.66 1.75 18.32
N ASP A 264 3.24 3.00 18.09
CA ASP A 264 1.84 3.43 18.18
C ASP A 264 0.94 2.58 17.27
N PHE A 265 1.33 2.43 16.00
CA PHE A 265 0.59 1.62 15.05
C PHE A 265 0.53 0.15 15.45
N THR A 266 1.66 -0.41 15.89
CA THR A 266 1.74 -1.82 16.28
C THR A 266 0.84 -2.11 17.48
N ALA A 267 0.79 -1.20 18.46
CA ALA A 267 -0.12 -1.30 19.59
C ALA A 267 -1.58 -1.28 19.15
N ALA A 268 -1.96 -0.29 18.33
CA ALA A 268 -3.32 -0.17 17.80
C ALA A 268 -3.74 -1.38 16.93
N ALA A 269 -2.83 -1.89 16.08
CA ALA A 269 -3.09 -3.05 15.25
C ALA A 269 -3.30 -4.34 16.08
N ARG A 270 -2.52 -4.53 17.15
CA ARG A 270 -2.69 -5.66 18.07
C ARG A 270 -4.00 -5.55 18.85
N GLU A 271 -4.36 -4.36 19.31
CA GLU A 271 -5.65 -4.11 19.98
C GLU A 271 -6.83 -4.40 19.04
N ALA A 272 -6.73 -4.04 17.77
CA ALA A 272 -7.71 -4.38 16.74
C ALA A 272 -7.75 -5.88 16.40
N GLY A 273 -6.82 -6.69 16.89
CA GLY A 273 -6.70 -8.12 16.63
C GLY A 273 -6.08 -8.46 15.28
N ALA A 274 -5.27 -7.57 14.71
CA ALA A 274 -4.53 -7.82 13.47
C ALA A 274 -3.31 -8.73 13.70
N ASP A 275 -2.96 -9.52 12.68
CA ASP A 275 -1.72 -10.32 12.63
C ASP A 275 -0.57 -9.39 12.23
N VAL A 276 0.15 -8.84 13.22
CA VAL A 276 1.26 -7.91 13.01
C VAL A 276 2.59 -8.49 13.47
N THR A 277 3.51 -8.61 12.51
CA THR A 277 4.92 -8.90 12.73
C THR A 277 5.67 -7.58 12.83
N TYR A 278 6.07 -7.18 14.03
CA TYR A 278 6.88 -5.99 14.30
C TYR A 278 8.33 -6.37 14.52
N VAL A 279 9.24 -5.80 13.74
CA VAL A 279 10.67 -6.12 13.75
C VAL A 279 11.48 -4.83 13.80
N PRO A 280 11.68 -4.24 14.99
CA PRO A 280 12.61 -3.11 15.15
C PRO A 280 14.04 -3.58 14.85
N ARG A 281 14.87 -2.68 14.33
CA ARG A 281 16.24 -2.94 13.92
C ARG A 281 17.15 -1.77 14.30
N ASP A 282 18.45 -1.97 14.23
CA ASP A 282 19.42 -0.88 14.26
C ASP A 282 19.38 -0.13 12.91
N GLY A 283 19.63 1.19 12.91
CA GLY A 283 19.84 1.97 11.71
C GLY A 283 19.06 3.27 11.64
N ILE A 284 19.32 4.01 10.55
CA ILE A 284 18.80 5.35 10.32
C ILE A 284 17.91 5.38 9.07
N HIS A 285 17.27 6.51 8.81
CA HIS A 285 16.37 6.73 7.68
C HIS A 285 17.13 6.85 6.38
N ASP A 286 17.55 5.69 5.80
CA ASP A 286 18.37 5.66 4.59
C ASP A 286 18.21 4.36 3.79
N TRP A 287 18.54 4.40 2.50
CA TRP A 287 18.39 3.34 1.53
C TRP A 287 19.07 2.00 1.89
N PRO A 288 20.28 1.95 2.46
CA PRO A 288 20.89 0.69 2.87
C PRO A 288 19.99 -0.15 3.78
N TYR A 289 19.31 0.51 4.72
CA TYR A 289 18.41 -0.13 5.68
C TYR A 289 17.09 -0.56 5.03
N TRP A 290 16.51 0.27 4.15
CA TRP A 290 15.27 -0.10 3.44
C TRP A 290 15.45 -1.28 2.49
N ARG A 291 16.64 -1.45 1.89
CA ARG A 291 16.99 -2.69 1.16
C ARG A 291 16.93 -3.92 2.06
N GLU A 292 17.49 -3.82 3.27
CA GLU A 292 17.44 -4.90 4.25
C GLU A 292 16.02 -5.17 4.75
N HIS A 293 15.24 -4.13 4.96
CA HIS A 293 13.83 -4.22 5.34
C HIS A 293 13.01 -4.95 4.26
N LEU A 294 13.18 -4.58 2.99
CA LEU A 294 12.51 -5.26 1.88
C LEU A 294 12.95 -6.73 1.79
N ALA A 295 14.25 -7.01 1.90
CA ALA A 295 14.76 -8.38 1.88
C ALA A 295 14.18 -9.23 3.03
N ALA A 296 14.02 -8.65 4.21
CA ALA A 296 13.39 -9.31 5.35
C ALA A 296 11.89 -9.56 5.12
N ALA A 297 11.16 -8.59 4.57
CA ALA A 297 9.75 -8.73 4.23
C ALA A 297 9.51 -9.78 3.12
N VAL A 298 10.41 -9.88 2.15
CA VAL A 298 10.39 -10.96 1.12
C VAL A 298 10.52 -12.33 1.80
N ARG A 299 11.42 -12.49 2.78
CA ARG A 299 11.56 -13.73 3.56
C ARG A 299 10.37 -14.02 4.48
N TRP A 300 9.74 -12.96 5.05
CA TRP A 300 8.50 -13.09 5.82
C TRP A 300 7.36 -13.66 4.97
N GLY A 301 7.34 -13.39 3.70
CA GLY A 301 6.43 -14.00 2.74
C GLY A 301 5.12 -13.24 2.57
N PHE A 302 5.10 -12.32 1.64
CA PHE A 302 3.92 -11.50 1.30
C PHE A 302 2.69 -12.32 0.91
N PHE A 303 2.86 -13.46 0.25
CA PHE A 303 1.76 -14.25 -0.31
C PHE A 303 1.38 -15.47 0.53
N ALA A 304 1.74 -15.48 1.80
CA ALA A 304 1.28 -16.51 2.73
C ALA A 304 -0.26 -16.43 2.92
N PRO A 305 -0.89 -17.52 3.39
CA PRO A 305 -2.34 -17.56 3.57
C PRO A 305 -2.87 -16.38 4.39
N ALA A 306 -3.93 -15.76 3.89
CA ALA A 306 -4.66 -14.67 4.55
C ALA A 306 -6.17 -14.98 4.51
N ARG A 307 -6.95 -14.34 5.39
CA ARG A 307 -8.40 -14.50 5.41
C ARG A 307 -9.01 -13.86 4.16
N GLU A 308 -9.65 -14.63 3.32
CA GLU A 308 -10.20 -14.14 2.05
C GLU A 308 -11.54 -13.41 2.20
N SER A 309 -12.43 -13.88 3.08
CA SER A 309 -13.78 -13.34 3.25
C SER A 309 -14.24 -13.50 4.70
N PRO A 310 -13.88 -12.55 5.58
CA PRO A 310 -14.34 -12.59 6.97
C PRO A 310 -15.85 -12.32 7.05
N SER A 311 -16.52 -12.99 8.00
CA SER A 311 -17.92 -12.73 8.33
C SER A 311 -18.09 -11.47 9.18
N ASP A 312 -17.06 -11.14 9.94
CA ASP A 312 -17.04 -10.02 10.88
C ASP A 312 -15.89 -9.07 10.52
N TRP A 313 -16.23 -7.79 10.39
CA TRP A 313 -15.27 -6.75 10.03
C TRP A 313 -15.77 -5.37 10.46
N THR A 314 -14.84 -4.45 10.64
CA THR A 314 -15.06 -3.02 10.78
C THR A 314 -14.40 -2.31 9.60
N TYR A 315 -14.99 -1.22 9.15
CA TYR A 315 -14.48 -0.36 8.10
C TYR A 315 -14.76 1.10 8.42
N GLU A 316 -13.72 1.84 8.67
CA GLU A 316 -13.72 3.25 8.97
C GLU A 316 -13.24 4.05 7.77
N THR A 317 -13.94 5.13 7.42
CA THR A 317 -13.61 5.91 6.24
C THR A 317 -14.17 7.32 6.30
N VAL A 318 -13.48 8.24 5.62
CA VAL A 318 -13.97 9.59 5.31
C VAL A 318 -14.23 9.75 3.80
N ALA A 319 -14.02 8.69 3.03
CA ALA A 319 -14.16 8.73 1.58
C ALA A 319 -15.64 8.80 1.15
N ALA A 320 -15.90 9.50 0.04
CA ALA A 320 -17.23 9.52 -0.57
C ALA A 320 -17.67 8.15 -1.10
N LYS A 321 -16.71 7.27 -1.42
CA LYS A 321 -16.92 5.91 -1.89
C LYS A 321 -15.90 5.00 -1.24
N GLY A 322 -16.31 3.79 -0.89
CA GLY A 322 -15.46 2.78 -0.29
C GLY A 322 -15.80 1.37 -0.76
N ASP A 323 -14.87 0.46 -0.59
CA ASP A 323 -15.07 -0.98 -0.80
C ASP A 323 -14.43 -1.74 0.36
N ALA A 324 -15.25 -2.41 1.14
CA ALA A 324 -14.79 -3.28 2.22
C ALA A 324 -15.36 -4.69 2.01
N TRP A 325 -14.49 -5.65 1.73
CA TRP A 325 -14.87 -7.06 1.59
C TRP A 325 -15.94 -7.30 0.50
N GLY A 326 -15.88 -6.51 -0.60
CA GLY A 326 -16.86 -6.55 -1.68
C GLY A 326 -18.16 -5.80 -1.40
N TRP A 327 -18.30 -5.22 -0.19
CA TRP A 327 -19.36 -4.27 0.12
C TRP A 327 -18.95 -2.90 -0.38
N ARG A 328 -19.72 -2.32 -1.32
CA ARG A 328 -19.44 -0.98 -1.85
C ARG A 328 -20.37 0.02 -1.19
N PHE A 329 -19.76 1.11 -0.74
CA PHE A 329 -20.44 2.24 -0.07
C PHE A 329 -20.28 3.49 -0.95
N GLU A 330 -21.37 4.21 -1.21
CA GLU A 330 -21.35 5.45 -1.96
C GLU A 330 -22.27 6.47 -1.32
N PHE A 331 -21.68 7.57 -0.81
CA PHE A 331 -22.45 8.66 -0.21
C PHE A 331 -23.18 9.45 -1.28
N GLN A 332 -24.46 9.71 -1.03
CA GLN A 332 -25.31 10.51 -1.89
C GLN A 332 -25.16 11.98 -1.54
N ARG A 333 -24.97 12.84 -2.52
CA ARG A 333 -24.84 14.30 -2.46
C ARG A 333 -23.45 14.81 -2.08
N ARG A 334 -22.93 14.54 -0.89
CA ARG A 334 -21.58 14.99 -0.44
C ARG A 334 -20.83 13.88 0.29
N ALA A 335 -19.49 13.99 0.26
CA ALA A 335 -18.64 13.14 1.10
C ALA A 335 -18.86 13.44 2.58
N PRO A 336 -18.62 12.48 3.48
CA PRO A 336 -18.67 12.69 4.92
C PRO A 336 -17.68 13.77 5.38
N ASP A 337 -18.06 14.55 6.36
CA ASP A 337 -17.21 15.50 7.09
C ASP A 337 -16.89 15.02 8.52
N GLU A 338 -17.00 13.72 8.71
CA GLU A 338 -16.67 12.96 9.91
C GLU A 338 -16.18 11.56 9.50
N VAL A 339 -15.58 10.82 10.41
CA VAL A 339 -15.28 9.41 10.21
C VAL A 339 -16.55 8.59 10.29
N ILE A 340 -16.84 7.86 9.24
CA ILE A 340 -17.97 6.93 9.17
C ILE A 340 -17.46 5.53 9.48
N THR A 341 -18.17 4.83 10.37
CA THR A 341 -17.88 3.44 10.69
C THR A 341 -18.96 2.52 10.15
N PHE A 342 -18.57 1.57 9.32
CA PHE A 342 -19.40 0.42 8.95
C PHE A 342 -18.87 -0.83 9.65
N SER A 343 -19.79 -1.67 10.16
CA SER A 343 -19.38 -2.94 10.75
C SER A 343 -20.35 -4.04 10.37
N ARG A 344 -19.82 -5.24 10.22
CA ARG A 344 -20.60 -6.45 10.06
C ARG A 344 -20.23 -7.44 11.16
N HIS A 345 -21.22 -7.83 11.94
CA HIS A 345 -21.05 -8.78 13.03
C HIS A 345 -22.33 -9.58 13.27
N GLY A 346 -22.21 -10.91 13.44
CA GLY A 346 -23.34 -11.79 13.76
C GLY A 346 -24.52 -11.69 12.77
N GLY A 347 -24.26 -11.46 11.47
CA GLY A 347 -25.29 -11.28 10.45
C GLY A 347 -25.97 -9.92 10.48
N MET A 348 -25.48 -8.98 11.28
CA MET A 348 -25.95 -7.59 11.35
C MET A 348 -24.96 -6.67 10.63
N LEU A 349 -25.44 -5.83 9.73
CA LEU A 349 -24.71 -4.71 9.16
C LEU A 349 -25.13 -3.43 9.90
N ARG A 350 -24.15 -2.66 10.36
CA ARG A 350 -24.34 -1.37 11.03
C ARG A 350 -23.58 -0.28 10.29
N GLY A 351 -24.06 0.93 10.39
CA GLY A 351 -23.35 2.12 9.97
C GLY A 351 -23.58 3.24 10.95
N ASP A 352 -22.50 3.87 11.41
CA ASP A 352 -22.51 4.98 12.36
C ASP A 352 -21.98 6.25 11.70
N GLY A 353 -22.47 7.41 12.11
CA GLY A 353 -22.19 8.72 11.53
C GLY A 353 -23.42 9.36 10.92
N SER A 354 -23.25 10.25 9.95
CA SER A 354 -24.34 10.99 9.33
C SER A 354 -24.39 10.86 7.80
N GLY A 355 -25.51 11.22 7.20
CA GLY A 355 -25.69 11.24 5.76
C GLY A 355 -26.56 10.11 5.21
N ARG A 356 -26.62 10.03 3.88
CA ARG A 356 -27.30 8.95 3.14
C ARG A 356 -26.27 8.20 2.30
N VAL A 357 -26.29 6.90 2.40
CA VAL A 357 -25.34 6.02 1.72
C VAL A 357 -26.06 4.95 0.93
N ALA A 358 -25.64 4.78 -0.32
CA ALA A 358 -26.01 3.64 -1.15
C ALA A 358 -25.02 2.49 -0.85
N ILE A 359 -25.55 1.33 -0.52
CA ILE A 359 -24.77 0.14 -0.17
C ILE A 359 -25.08 -0.97 -1.16
N LYS A 360 -24.03 -1.47 -1.81
CA LYS A 360 -24.09 -2.61 -2.72
C LYS A 360 -23.38 -3.80 -2.06
N PRO A 361 -24.11 -4.82 -1.59
CA PRO A 361 -23.50 -6.06 -1.09
C PRO A 361 -22.72 -6.81 -2.16
N PRO A 362 -21.79 -7.71 -1.79
CA PRO A 362 -21.11 -8.62 -2.75
C PRO A 362 -22.13 -9.43 -3.57
N HIS A 363 -23.18 -9.90 -2.90
CA HIS A 363 -24.32 -10.60 -3.48
C HIS A 363 -25.61 -9.89 -3.04
N GLY A 364 -26.47 -9.57 -3.98
CA GLY A 364 -27.72 -8.91 -3.66
C GLY A 364 -27.96 -7.57 -4.37
N ARG A 365 -29.05 -6.92 -4.03
CA ARG A 365 -29.46 -5.65 -4.65
C ARG A 365 -28.92 -4.47 -3.85
N LEU A 366 -28.58 -3.40 -4.56
CA LEU A 366 -28.24 -2.11 -3.97
C LEU A 366 -29.45 -1.60 -3.14
N PHE A 367 -29.14 -1.04 -1.98
CA PHE A 367 -30.12 -0.35 -1.14
C PHE A 367 -29.53 0.97 -0.61
N VAL A 368 -30.41 1.90 -0.23
CA VAL A 368 -30.02 3.21 0.32
C VAL A 368 -30.51 3.32 1.74
N VAL A 369 -29.65 3.77 2.63
CA VAL A 369 -29.97 4.01 4.05
C VAL A 369 -29.55 5.41 4.48
N LYS A 370 -30.16 5.89 5.55
CA LYS A 370 -29.71 7.06 6.31
C LYS A 370 -28.91 6.55 7.52
N LEU A 371 -27.77 7.14 7.78
CA LEU A 371 -26.97 6.90 8.97
C LEU A 371 -27.57 7.63 10.18
N PRO A 372 -27.45 7.08 11.42
CA PRO A 372 -27.01 5.73 11.70
C PRO A 372 -28.07 4.67 11.33
N PHE A 373 -27.64 3.43 11.11
CA PHE A 373 -28.55 2.31 10.86
C PHE A 373 -28.03 0.98 11.42
N ALA A 374 -28.96 0.04 11.60
CA ALA A 374 -28.66 -1.37 11.84
C ALA A 374 -29.62 -2.23 10.99
N ARG A 375 -29.08 -3.18 10.24
CA ARG A 375 -29.84 -4.04 9.32
C ARG A 375 -29.38 -5.49 9.41
N ARG A 376 -30.34 -6.38 9.62
CA ARG A 376 -30.09 -7.83 9.51
C ARG A 376 -29.95 -8.22 8.04
N LEU A 377 -28.95 -9.07 7.74
CA LEU A 377 -28.58 -9.51 6.38
C LEU A 377 -29.28 -10.81 6.03
#